data_2f99ffbcd5758bd66dcf4343395be2d1
#
_entry.id   2f99ffbcd5758bd66dcf4343395be2d1
#
_cell.length_a   1.000
_cell.length_b   1.000
_cell.length_c   1.000
_cell.angle_alpha   90.00
_cell.angle_beta   90.00
_cell.angle_gamma   90.00
#
_symmetry.space_group_name_H-M   'P 1'
#
loop_
_entity.id
_entity.type
_entity.pdbx_description
1 polymer ?
#
loop_
_entity_poly.entity_id
_entity_poly.type
_entity_poly.pdbx_seq_one_letter_code
_entity_poly.pdbx_strand_id
1 'polypeptide(L)'
;KKLSIPVIYSATRGVHKRMIYDLKRYTKFFVISANAPRGKWACSKYVKLMKHCGIKTKKMSKPETLELAKIICDTSYLGWLINYAQLSNMIAIEHRVNYDEMWSFSDEIQEFLGNRPKMYPGYIGGHCVIPNLDLMHSDILNLIKKMNNNYAKRVNNAKKIYRKYESKLK
;
A
#
# COMPACT_ATOMS: atom_id res chain seq x y z
N LYS A 1 14.21 20.64 17.66
CA LYS A 1 14.59 20.21 19.03
C LYS A 1 15.49 18.98 18.92
N LYS A 2 16.68 19.00 19.55
CA LYS A 2 17.49 17.78 19.72
C LYS A 2 16.73 16.82 20.64
N LEU A 3 16.45 15.60 20.17
CA LEU A 3 15.87 14.57 21.00
C LEU A 3 16.91 14.08 22.02
N SER A 4 16.56 14.03 23.28
CA SER A 4 17.42 13.51 24.36
C SER A 4 17.49 11.98 24.37
N ILE A 5 16.56 11.32 23.68
CA ILE A 5 16.44 9.86 23.59
C ILE A 5 16.48 9.41 22.13
N PRO A 6 16.99 8.20 21.85
CA PRO A 6 16.93 7.65 20.51
C PRO A 6 15.50 7.25 20.14
N VAL A 7 15.02 7.73 19.01
CA VAL A 7 13.72 7.37 18.47
C VAL A 7 13.90 6.51 17.23
N ILE A 8 13.18 5.40 17.15
CA ILE A 8 13.13 4.52 15.98
C ILE A 8 11.78 4.71 15.30
N TYR A 9 11.82 5.17 14.06
CA TYR A 9 10.66 5.16 13.17
C TYR A 9 10.62 3.88 12.36
N SER A 10 9.48 3.21 12.32
CA SER A 10 9.32 1.98 11.56
C SER A 10 7.91 1.87 11.00
N ALA A 11 7.80 1.98 9.69
CA ALA A 11 6.52 1.83 8.99
C ALA A 11 6.01 0.38 9.10
N THR A 12 4.72 0.24 9.36
CA THR A 12 4.04 -1.06 9.40
C THR A 12 3.38 -1.34 8.07
N ARG A 13 3.56 -2.56 7.56
CA ARG A 13 2.92 -3.10 6.37
C ARG A 13 2.21 -4.40 6.73
N GLY A 14 1.04 -4.61 6.16
CA GLY A 14 0.27 -5.83 6.40
C GLY A 14 -1.23 -5.54 6.55
N VAL A 15 -2.01 -6.58 6.52
CA VAL A 15 -3.47 -6.54 6.68
C VAL A 15 -3.81 -6.72 8.16
N HIS A 16 -4.64 -5.86 8.71
CA HIS A 16 -4.99 -5.87 10.14
C HIS A 16 -5.40 -7.25 10.67
N LYS A 17 -6.26 -7.95 9.93
CA LYS A 17 -6.77 -9.28 10.34
C LYS A 17 -5.70 -10.38 10.42
N ARG A 18 -4.53 -10.19 9.77
CA ARG A 18 -3.43 -11.16 9.75
C ARG A 18 -2.07 -10.52 10.08
N MET A 19 -2.07 -9.42 10.82
CA MET A 19 -0.89 -8.60 11.08
C MET A 19 0.29 -9.40 11.63
N ILE A 20 0.07 -10.35 12.53
CA ILE A 20 1.15 -11.20 13.10
C ILE A 20 1.85 -12.01 11.99
N TYR A 21 1.08 -12.58 11.07
CA TYR A 21 1.62 -13.32 9.93
C TYR A 21 2.40 -12.40 8.99
N ASP A 22 1.82 -11.26 8.63
CA ASP A 22 2.43 -10.31 7.70
C ASP A 22 3.70 -9.66 8.28
N LEU A 23 3.77 -9.40 9.59
CA LEU A 23 4.98 -8.89 10.25
C LEU A 23 6.15 -9.87 10.17
N LYS A 24 5.89 -11.19 10.20
CA LYS A 24 6.92 -12.23 10.04
C LYS A 24 7.31 -12.44 8.57
N ARG A 25 6.36 -12.25 7.65
CA ARG A 25 6.57 -12.44 6.21
C ARG A 25 7.36 -11.30 5.57
N TYR A 26 7.02 -10.05 5.93
CA TYR A 26 7.64 -8.87 5.32
C TYR A 26 8.85 -8.38 6.12
N THR A 27 9.86 -7.90 5.41
CA THR A 27 10.97 -7.17 6.05
C THR A 27 10.46 -5.89 6.68
N LYS A 28 10.70 -5.68 7.96
CA LYS A 28 10.35 -4.45 8.66
C LYS A 28 11.45 -3.40 8.47
N PHE A 29 11.14 -2.40 7.67
CA PHE A 29 12.03 -1.26 7.45
C PHE A 29 11.98 -0.32 8.65
N PHE A 30 13.13 0.20 9.04
CA PHE A 30 13.23 1.13 10.13
C PHE A 30 14.34 2.16 9.91
N VAL A 31 14.24 3.25 10.62
CA VAL A 31 15.29 4.28 10.68
C VAL A 31 15.39 4.78 12.10
N ILE A 32 16.57 5.22 12.47
CA ILE A 32 16.82 5.82 13.77
C ILE A 32 17.02 7.31 13.60
N SER A 33 16.57 8.10 14.58
CA SER A 33 16.75 9.55 14.57
C SER A 33 18.24 9.90 14.46
N ALA A 34 18.57 10.78 13.51
CA ALA A 34 19.91 11.30 13.34
C ALA A 34 20.37 12.02 14.63
N ASN A 35 21.65 11.88 14.97
CA ASN A 35 22.26 12.56 16.11
C ASN A 35 21.65 12.26 17.51
N ALA A 36 20.85 11.21 17.65
CA ALA A 36 20.38 10.78 18.94
C ALA A 36 21.51 10.13 19.77
N PRO A 37 21.71 10.52 21.03
CA PRO A 37 22.64 9.83 21.91
C PRO A 37 22.26 8.35 21.99
N ARG A 38 23.26 7.47 22.05
CA ARG A 38 23.05 6.00 22.09
C ARG A 38 22.34 5.39 20.89
N GLY A 39 22.32 6.07 19.73
CA GLY A 39 21.63 5.58 18.54
C GLY A 39 22.09 4.20 18.08
N LYS A 40 23.39 3.90 18.11
CA LYS A 40 23.93 2.57 17.79
C LYS A 40 23.41 1.48 18.72
N TRP A 41 23.37 1.77 20.02
CA TRP A 41 22.83 0.86 21.03
C TRP A 41 21.35 0.58 20.79
N ALA A 42 20.53 1.62 20.61
CA ALA A 42 19.10 1.47 20.35
C ALA A 42 18.82 0.66 19.07
N CYS A 43 19.59 0.91 18.00
CA CYS A 43 19.51 0.14 16.77
C CYS A 43 19.80 -1.35 17.03
N SER A 44 20.87 -1.67 17.75
CA SER A 44 21.23 -3.05 18.08
C SER A 44 20.14 -3.74 18.92
N LYS A 45 19.58 -3.05 19.92
CA LYS A 45 18.48 -3.58 20.75
C LYS A 45 17.23 -3.82 19.94
N TYR A 46 16.85 -2.88 19.07
CA TYR A 46 15.70 -3.03 18.18
C TYR A 46 15.84 -4.23 17.24
N VAL A 47 16.98 -4.37 16.57
CA VAL A 47 17.25 -5.48 15.65
C VAL A 47 17.18 -6.82 16.39
N LYS A 48 17.81 -6.91 17.59
CA LYS A 48 17.77 -8.12 18.43
C LYS A 48 16.34 -8.48 18.84
N LEU A 49 15.54 -7.50 19.25
CA LEU A 49 14.15 -7.70 19.62
C LEU A 49 13.33 -8.22 18.42
N MET A 50 13.45 -7.57 17.26
CA MET A 50 12.73 -8.01 16.06
C MET A 50 13.15 -9.42 15.64
N LYS A 51 14.45 -9.72 15.68
CA LYS A 51 14.96 -11.07 15.40
C LYS A 51 14.39 -12.12 16.36
N HIS A 52 14.31 -11.81 17.65
CA HIS A 52 13.69 -12.69 18.65
C HIS A 52 12.21 -12.98 18.32
N CYS A 53 11.49 -11.99 17.78
CA CYS A 53 10.11 -12.15 17.31
C CYS A 53 10.00 -12.82 15.92
N GLY A 54 11.09 -13.26 15.31
CA GLY A 54 11.09 -13.86 13.97
C GLY A 54 10.87 -12.84 12.83
N ILE A 55 11.13 -11.55 13.09
CA ILE A 55 10.88 -10.46 12.13
C ILE A 55 12.22 -10.02 11.50
N LYS A 56 12.30 -10.08 10.19
CA LYS A 56 13.44 -9.54 9.42
C LYS A 56 13.40 -8.02 9.42
N THR A 57 14.57 -7.38 9.55
CA THR A 57 14.67 -5.93 9.57
C THR A 57 15.65 -5.40 8.53
N LYS A 58 15.37 -4.19 8.01
CA LYS A 58 16.30 -3.45 7.14
C LYS A 58 16.32 -1.99 7.57
N LYS A 59 17.52 -1.50 7.90
CA LYS A 59 17.73 -0.09 8.24
C LYS A 59 17.74 0.74 6.95
N MET A 60 17.06 1.90 6.99
CA MET A 60 17.12 2.91 5.94
C MET A 60 17.94 4.13 6.39
N SER A 61 18.36 4.95 5.43
CA SER A 61 19.27 6.06 5.67
C SER A 61 18.63 7.22 6.42
N LYS A 62 17.41 7.60 6.06
CA LYS A 62 16.70 8.78 6.58
C LYS A 62 15.22 8.47 6.86
N PRO A 63 14.60 9.14 7.85
CA PRO A 63 13.17 9.03 8.12
C PRO A 63 12.30 9.35 6.90
N GLU A 64 12.64 10.42 6.17
CA GLU A 64 11.92 10.87 4.98
C GLU A 64 11.92 9.80 3.88
N THR A 65 13.04 9.06 3.73
CA THR A 65 13.13 7.96 2.75
C THR A 65 12.13 6.85 3.08
N LEU A 66 11.97 6.50 4.37
CA LEU A 66 11.03 5.47 4.78
C LEU A 66 9.58 5.95 4.66
N GLU A 67 9.31 7.20 4.99
CA GLU A 67 7.98 7.81 4.89
C GLU A 67 7.53 7.91 3.43
N LEU A 68 8.38 8.46 2.55
CA LEU A 68 8.11 8.52 1.11
C LEU A 68 7.96 7.13 0.49
N ALA A 69 8.78 6.17 0.88
CA ALA A 69 8.63 4.80 0.42
C ALA A 69 7.24 4.23 0.81
N LYS A 70 6.76 4.51 2.02
CA LYS A 70 5.43 4.09 2.46
C LYS A 70 4.31 4.78 1.68
N ILE A 71 4.40 6.08 1.47
CA ILE A 71 3.36 6.86 0.77
C ILE A 71 3.38 6.55 -0.73
N ILE A 72 4.53 6.64 -1.38
CA ILE A 72 4.64 6.58 -2.84
C ILE A 72 4.73 5.13 -3.35
N CYS A 73 5.68 4.34 -2.81
CA CYS A 73 5.95 3.01 -3.37
C CYS A 73 4.99 1.93 -2.88
N ASP A 74 4.19 2.20 -1.86
CA ASP A 74 3.22 1.25 -1.32
C ASP A 74 1.79 1.78 -1.50
N THR A 75 1.35 2.75 -0.71
CA THR A 75 -0.06 3.10 -0.62
C THR A 75 -0.61 3.84 -1.84
N SER A 76 0.09 4.84 -2.38
CA SER A 76 -0.39 5.53 -3.58
C SER A 76 -0.26 4.69 -4.84
N TYR A 77 0.79 3.87 -4.94
CA TYR A 77 0.92 2.92 -6.05
C TYR A 77 -0.25 1.93 -6.08
N LEU A 78 -0.61 1.34 -4.92
CA LEU A 78 -1.81 0.51 -4.81
C LEU A 78 -3.08 1.30 -5.19
N GLY A 79 -3.18 2.55 -4.75
CA GLY A 79 -4.29 3.44 -5.10
C GLY A 79 -4.45 3.62 -6.62
N TRP A 80 -3.36 3.83 -7.33
CA TRP A 80 -3.36 3.94 -8.80
C TRP A 80 -3.76 2.64 -9.49
N LEU A 81 -3.27 1.50 -9.03
CA LEU A 81 -3.68 0.19 -9.57
C LEU A 81 -5.18 -0.04 -9.43
N ILE A 82 -5.75 0.29 -8.26
CA ILE A 82 -7.20 0.18 -8.05
C ILE A 82 -7.96 1.19 -8.92
N ASN A 83 -7.47 2.43 -9.04
CA ASN A 83 -8.10 3.43 -9.91
C ASN A 83 -8.11 2.99 -11.38
N TYR A 84 -7.05 2.34 -11.84
CA TYR A 84 -7.04 1.80 -13.20
C TYR A 84 -8.07 0.66 -13.37
N ALA A 85 -8.20 -0.19 -12.35
CA ALA A 85 -9.24 -1.21 -12.34
C ALA A 85 -10.66 -0.60 -12.31
N GLN A 86 -10.87 0.48 -11.54
CA GLN A 86 -12.14 1.23 -11.52
C GLN A 86 -12.46 1.82 -12.91
N LEU A 87 -11.48 2.44 -13.58
CA LEU A 87 -11.64 2.99 -14.93
C LEU A 87 -12.00 1.89 -15.92
N SER A 88 -11.22 0.81 -15.96
CA SER A 88 -11.47 -0.29 -16.89
C SER A 88 -12.81 -0.99 -16.63
N ASN A 89 -13.28 -1.06 -15.39
CA ASN A 89 -14.60 -1.57 -15.05
C ASN A 89 -15.74 -0.64 -15.54
N MET A 90 -15.56 0.67 -15.42
CA MET A 90 -16.54 1.62 -15.96
C MET A 90 -16.67 1.48 -17.49
N ILE A 91 -15.54 1.32 -18.19
CA ILE A 91 -15.49 1.09 -19.62
C ILE A 91 -16.18 -0.25 -19.99
N ALA A 92 -15.88 -1.32 -19.25
CA ALA A 92 -16.50 -2.61 -19.47
C ALA A 92 -18.03 -2.56 -19.33
N ILE A 93 -18.53 -1.83 -18.31
CA ILE A 93 -19.97 -1.61 -18.10
C ILE A 93 -20.58 -0.82 -19.27
N GLU A 94 -19.95 0.26 -19.69
CA GLU A 94 -20.40 1.11 -20.79
C GLU A 94 -20.54 0.33 -22.08
N HIS A 95 -19.56 -0.53 -22.38
CA HIS A 95 -19.54 -1.38 -23.56
C HIS A 95 -20.24 -2.74 -23.39
N ARG A 96 -20.83 -3.01 -22.21
CA ARG A 96 -21.53 -4.26 -21.86
C ARG A 96 -20.67 -5.52 -22.06
N VAL A 97 -19.37 -5.42 -21.75
CA VAL A 97 -18.44 -6.54 -21.84
C VAL A 97 -18.09 -7.08 -20.44
N ASN A 98 -17.66 -8.34 -20.41
CA ASN A 98 -17.25 -8.96 -19.14
C ASN A 98 -15.86 -8.43 -18.74
N TYR A 99 -15.75 -7.90 -17.54
CA TYR A 99 -14.49 -7.34 -16.99
C TYR A 99 -13.36 -8.38 -16.92
N ASP A 100 -13.67 -9.58 -16.44
CA ASP A 100 -12.65 -10.62 -16.27
C ASP A 100 -12.18 -11.18 -17.62
N GLU A 101 -13.09 -11.33 -18.59
CA GLU A 101 -12.77 -11.71 -19.97
C GLU A 101 -11.90 -10.66 -20.66
N MET A 102 -12.25 -9.39 -20.54
CA MET A 102 -11.45 -8.28 -21.08
C MET A 102 -10.01 -8.29 -20.53
N TRP A 103 -9.85 -8.55 -19.23
CA TRP A 103 -8.52 -8.59 -18.60
C TRP A 103 -7.73 -9.86 -18.92
N SER A 104 -8.37 -10.97 -19.32
CA SER A 104 -7.67 -12.18 -19.71
C SER A 104 -6.71 -11.97 -20.89
N PHE A 105 -6.93 -10.92 -21.68
CA PHE A 105 -6.01 -10.51 -22.76
C PHE A 105 -4.59 -10.23 -22.27
N SER A 106 -4.43 -9.80 -21.05
CA SER A 106 -3.10 -9.51 -20.45
C SER A 106 -2.58 -10.61 -19.52
N ASP A 107 -3.35 -11.66 -19.28
CA ASP A 107 -2.97 -12.70 -18.31
C ASP A 107 -1.69 -13.43 -18.74
N GLU A 108 -1.55 -13.75 -20.03
CA GLU A 108 -0.34 -14.36 -20.59
C GLU A 108 0.89 -13.45 -20.41
N ILE A 109 0.74 -12.16 -20.70
CA ILE A 109 1.85 -11.20 -20.53
C ILE A 109 2.22 -11.07 -19.06
N GLN A 110 1.23 -11.10 -18.16
CA GLN A 110 1.47 -11.07 -16.71
C GLN A 110 2.21 -12.32 -16.25
N GLU A 111 1.87 -13.49 -16.78
CA GLU A 111 2.53 -14.75 -16.45
C GLU A 111 4.02 -14.74 -16.82
N PHE A 112 4.35 -14.29 -18.02
CA PHE A 112 5.73 -14.27 -18.50
C PHE A 112 6.56 -13.10 -17.97
N LEU A 113 6.00 -11.89 -17.89
CA LEU A 113 6.76 -10.67 -17.58
C LEU A 113 6.51 -10.13 -16.17
N GLY A 114 5.42 -10.53 -15.51
CA GLY A 114 5.06 -10.05 -14.18
C GLY A 114 4.78 -8.55 -14.06
N ASN A 115 4.53 -7.85 -15.18
CA ASN A 115 4.46 -6.39 -15.23
C ASN A 115 3.08 -5.82 -15.61
N ARG A 116 2.05 -6.66 -15.62
CA ARG A 116 0.65 -6.27 -15.88
C ARG A 116 -0.30 -6.86 -14.83
N PRO A 117 -0.13 -6.47 -13.56
CA PRO A 117 -0.93 -7.05 -12.48
C PRO A 117 -2.41 -6.65 -12.65
N LYS A 118 -3.28 -7.63 -12.76
CA LYS A 118 -4.72 -7.42 -12.70
C LYS A 118 -5.13 -7.01 -11.30
N MET A 119 -5.82 -5.89 -11.22
CA MET A 119 -6.45 -5.43 -9.99
C MET A 119 -7.96 -5.52 -10.10
N TYR A 120 -8.62 -5.56 -8.97
CA TYR A 120 -10.07 -5.67 -8.92
C TYR A 120 -10.69 -4.32 -8.60
N PRO A 121 -11.74 -3.92 -9.35
CA PRO A 121 -12.41 -2.66 -9.11
C PRO A 121 -13.18 -2.70 -7.80
N GLY A 122 -13.24 -1.59 -7.11
CA GLY A 122 -13.96 -1.43 -5.86
C GLY A 122 -13.72 -0.06 -5.26
N TYR A 123 -14.54 0.34 -4.29
CA TYR A 123 -14.32 1.59 -3.58
C TYR A 123 -13.11 1.48 -2.66
N ILE A 124 -12.16 2.40 -2.82
CA ILE A 124 -11.00 2.50 -1.93
C ILE A 124 -11.46 3.09 -0.60
N GLY A 125 -11.62 2.22 0.38
CA GLY A 125 -11.95 2.58 1.75
C GLY A 125 -10.82 2.24 2.72
N GLY A 126 -11.11 2.36 4.02
CA GLY A 126 -10.17 1.96 5.07
C GLY A 126 -9.10 2.99 5.40
N HIS A 127 -8.08 2.54 6.14
CA HIS A 127 -7.14 3.42 6.85
C HIS A 127 -5.79 3.61 6.14
N CYS A 128 -5.55 2.91 5.02
CA CYS A 128 -4.21 2.90 4.42
C CYS A 128 -4.05 3.88 3.27
N VAL A 129 -4.83 3.74 2.18
CA VAL A 129 -4.58 4.52 0.96
C VAL A 129 -4.97 6.00 1.18
N ILE A 130 -6.25 6.27 1.38
CA ILE A 130 -6.76 7.65 1.41
C ILE A 130 -6.11 8.51 2.51
N PRO A 131 -6.01 8.06 3.78
CA PRO A 131 -5.37 8.86 4.82
C PRO A 131 -3.88 9.13 4.58
N ASN A 132 -3.15 8.19 3.96
CA ASN A 132 -1.74 8.43 3.64
C ASN A 132 -1.55 9.45 2.52
N LEU A 133 -2.52 9.61 1.62
CA LEU A 133 -2.47 10.67 0.60
C LEU A 133 -2.62 12.06 1.22
N ASP A 134 -3.27 12.18 2.38
CA ASP A 134 -3.42 13.45 3.10
C ASP A 134 -2.13 13.92 3.76
N LEU A 135 -1.16 13.03 3.96
CA LEU A 135 0.15 13.38 4.49
C LEU A 135 1.06 14.07 3.47
N MET A 136 0.66 14.05 2.20
CA MET A 136 1.45 14.62 1.11
C MET A 136 0.59 15.53 0.24
N HIS A 137 0.90 16.83 0.23
CA HIS A 137 0.21 17.80 -0.62
C HIS A 137 0.64 17.63 -2.08
N SER A 138 -0.17 16.95 -2.88
CA SER A 138 0.09 16.70 -4.29
C SER A 138 -1.22 16.63 -5.08
N ASP A 139 -1.35 17.48 -6.09
CA ASP A 139 -2.51 17.47 -6.98
C ASP A 139 -2.63 16.15 -7.75
N ILE A 140 -1.50 15.57 -8.13
CA ILE A 140 -1.46 14.27 -8.83
C ILE A 140 -2.00 13.17 -7.91
N LEU A 141 -1.58 13.11 -6.66
CA LEU A 141 -2.06 12.11 -5.71
C LEU A 141 -3.54 12.34 -5.35
N ASN A 142 -4.01 13.58 -5.37
CA ASN A 142 -5.43 13.89 -5.18
C ASN A 142 -6.33 13.33 -6.31
N LEU A 143 -5.78 13.05 -7.49
CA LEU A 143 -6.53 12.37 -8.55
C LEU A 143 -7.01 10.98 -8.13
N ILE A 144 -6.27 10.28 -7.26
CA ILE A 144 -6.70 8.98 -6.71
C ILE A 144 -8.04 9.13 -5.97
N LYS A 145 -8.18 10.17 -5.14
CA LYS A 145 -9.42 10.45 -4.41
C LYS A 145 -10.55 10.85 -5.37
N LYS A 146 -10.24 11.70 -6.35
CA LYS A 146 -11.23 12.15 -7.35
C LYS A 146 -11.77 10.98 -8.16
N MET A 147 -10.90 10.09 -8.64
CA MET A 147 -11.29 8.89 -9.38
C MET A 147 -12.14 7.95 -8.51
N ASN A 148 -11.71 7.69 -7.29
CA ASN A 148 -12.44 6.84 -6.35
C ASN A 148 -13.86 7.36 -6.07
N ASN A 149 -14.00 8.66 -5.88
CA ASN A 149 -15.31 9.30 -5.67
C ASN A 149 -16.18 9.27 -6.94
N ASN A 150 -15.58 9.48 -8.11
CA ASN A 150 -16.28 9.38 -9.39
C ASN A 150 -16.80 7.96 -9.62
N TYR A 151 -15.97 6.95 -9.36
CA TYR A 151 -16.35 5.55 -9.45
C TYR A 151 -17.54 5.24 -8.53
N ALA A 152 -17.50 5.68 -7.27
CA ALA A 152 -18.58 5.47 -6.30
C ALA A 152 -19.91 6.11 -6.73
N LYS A 153 -19.87 7.21 -7.49
CA LYS A 153 -21.06 7.89 -8.01
C LYS A 153 -21.63 7.20 -9.25
N ARG A 154 -20.77 6.68 -10.12
CA ARG A 154 -21.19 6.11 -11.43
C ARG A 154 -21.58 4.65 -11.35
N VAL A 155 -20.99 3.90 -10.44
CA VAL A 155 -21.19 2.45 -10.35
C VAL A 155 -22.08 2.12 -9.16
N ASN A 156 -23.32 1.70 -9.45
CA ASN A 156 -24.24 1.22 -8.44
C ASN A 156 -23.58 0.08 -7.63
N ASN A 157 -23.67 0.19 -6.30
CA ASN A 157 -23.08 -0.79 -5.40
C ASN A 157 -21.54 -0.92 -5.48
N ALA A 158 -20.80 0.13 -5.87
CA ALA A 158 -19.34 0.14 -5.91
C ALA A 158 -18.69 -0.45 -4.64
N LYS A 159 -19.27 -0.19 -3.47
CA LYS A 159 -18.84 -0.78 -2.17
C LYS A 159 -19.08 -2.29 -2.07
N LYS A 160 -20.12 -2.83 -2.76
CA LYS A 160 -20.39 -4.27 -2.77
C LYS A 160 -19.47 -5.02 -3.75
N ILE A 161 -19.05 -4.36 -4.84
CA ILE A 161 -18.10 -4.93 -5.81
C ILE A 161 -16.80 -5.30 -5.11
N TYR A 162 -16.29 -4.46 -4.23
CA TYR A 162 -15.10 -4.77 -3.45
C TYR A 162 -15.24 -6.09 -2.68
N ARG A 163 -16.37 -6.34 -2.03
CA ARG A 163 -16.63 -7.58 -1.29
C ARG A 163 -16.58 -8.83 -2.17
N LYS A 164 -17.07 -8.73 -3.41
CA LYS A 164 -17.01 -9.84 -4.39
C LYS A 164 -15.57 -10.26 -4.69
N TYR A 165 -14.64 -9.32 -4.68
CA TYR A 165 -13.24 -9.57 -5.01
C TYR A 165 -12.32 -9.65 -3.78
N GLU A 166 -12.82 -9.36 -2.59
CA GLU A 166 -12.00 -9.38 -1.35
C GLU A 166 -11.34 -10.74 -1.10
N SER A 167 -12.00 -11.84 -1.46
CA SER A 167 -11.44 -13.19 -1.37
C SER A 167 -10.31 -13.47 -2.35
N LYS A 168 -10.29 -12.76 -3.48
CA LYS A 168 -9.26 -12.88 -4.52
C LYS A 168 -8.02 -12.03 -4.24
N LEU A 169 -8.11 -11.10 -3.29
CA LEU A 169 -7.00 -10.23 -2.85
C LEU A 169 -6.22 -10.83 -1.67
N LYS A 170 -6.57 -12.03 -1.25
CA LYS A 170 -5.87 -12.81 -0.22
C LYS A 170 -4.85 -13.73 -0.89
#